data_42dd458adbacfcde2d86892986e22711
#
_entry.id   42dd458adbacfcde2d86892986e22711
#
_cell.length_a   1.000
_cell.length_b   1.000
_cell.length_c   1.000
_cell.angle_alpha   90.00
_cell.angle_beta   90.00
_cell.angle_gamma   90.00
#
_symmetry.space_group_name_H-M   'P 1'
#
loop_
_entity.id
_entity.type
_entity.pdbx_description
1 polymer ?
#
loop_
_entity_poly.entity_id
_entity_poly.type
_entity_poly.pdbx_seq_one_letter_code
_entity_poly.pdbx_strand_id
1 'polypeptide(L)'
;MSQRSCTVADANGEWIAVLKAVSATKKPQKLVVSSRSGKIVLSNILVGEVWLASGQSNMEYSMNNHPHHARPKKGDPEVLYKEFKTADSPIIRTMYVECSNNGEILPTAGWKMLSEESLAPVSAAGYFFAKNLSDSLDVPVGLISSSWGGSMIESWMPEEAFKGSSQLNDGYANGSYYGLPVADHYRTMIAPLAPFSMRGFLWYQGEANVLDQRGGGYDVKQRALIDGWRKAWHDDAMPFYFVQLAPYLYSDRKGDENGLPWDALPKFWEEQASCLDVPHTGMIVINDLVDNLKDIHPPYKWIVGKRLALLALNKTYGRDVVSSGPTFKSMEVEGDKVILTFENADGLKTRDGKMPDNFKLKNTKNRYNTAKAQIVGNKVVLSSKTDMARPVTVRYCWSDSSQPNLCNGSGLPAAPFRATEKIK
;
A
#
# COMPACT_ATOMS: atom_id res chain seq x y z
N MET A 1 23.30 9.32 25.68
CA MET A 1 24.51 8.48 25.70
C MET A 1 25.36 8.86 24.53
N SER A 2 26.67 9.08 24.68
CA SER A 2 27.56 9.27 23.54
C SER A 2 28.03 7.90 23.04
N GLN A 3 27.90 7.66 21.74
CA GLN A 3 28.47 6.49 21.07
C GLN A 3 29.59 6.95 20.13
N ARG A 4 30.52 6.07 19.85
CA ARG A 4 31.58 6.29 18.87
C ARG A 4 31.76 5.00 18.06
N SER A 5 31.83 5.15 16.75
CA SER A 5 32.24 4.09 15.81
C SER A 5 33.37 4.65 14.92
N CYS A 6 34.26 3.78 14.50
CA CYS A 6 35.34 4.10 13.57
C CYS A 6 35.24 3.13 12.38
N THR A 7 35.49 3.65 11.19
CA THR A 7 35.54 2.86 9.96
C THR A 7 36.61 3.44 9.03
N VAL A 8 36.93 2.74 7.99
CA VAL A 8 37.89 3.15 6.96
C VAL A 8 37.16 3.16 5.62
N ALA A 9 37.39 4.18 4.82
CA ALA A 9 36.87 4.21 3.46
C ALA A 9 37.57 3.18 2.58
N ASP A 10 36.83 2.57 1.66
CA ASP A 10 37.35 1.66 0.66
C ASP A 10 38.11 2.40 -0.46
N ALA A 11 38.50 1.67 -1.50
CA ALA A 11 39.25 2.22 -2.66
C ALA A 11 38.45 3.26 -3.46
N ASN A 12 37.11 3.24 -3.35
CA ASN A 12 36.20 4.19 -4.00
C ASN A 12 35.91 5.42 -3.14
N GLY A 13 36.42 5.45 -1.88
CA GLY A 13 36.12 6.47 -0.91
C GLY A 13 34.82 6.27 -0.16
N GLU A 14 34.17 5.12 -0.31
CA GLU A 14 32.91 4.77 0.35
C GLU A 14 33.19 4.20 1.76
N TRP A 15 32.31 4.51 2.70
CA TRP A 15 32.42 4.01 4.06
C TRP A 15 31.06 3.86 4.72
N ILE A 16 30.97 2.93 5.63
CA ILE A 16 29.81 2.71 6.49
C ILE A 16 30.26 2.65 7.94
N ALA A 17 29.52 3.32 8.82
CA ALA A 17 29.71 3.24 10.25
C ALA A 17 28.40 2.79 10.92
N VAL A 18 28.44 1.65 11.62
CA VAL A 18 27.28 1.12 12.35
C VAL A 18 27.36 1.60 13.80
N LEU A 19 26.27 2.22 14.27
CA LEU A 19 26.06 2.60 15.64
C LEU A 19 25.15 1.55 16.32
N LYS A 20 25.32 1.37 17.63
CA LYS A 20 24.42 0.51 18.40
C LYS A 20 23.01 1.13 18.43
N ALA A 21 22.00 0.29 18.41
CA ALA A 21 20.62 0.73 18.58
C ALA A 21 20.45 1.51 19.89
N VAL A 22 19.69 2.59 19.82
CA VAL A 22 19.33 3.43 20.97
C VAL A 22 17.82 3.62 21.00
N SER A 23 17.31 3.87 22.21
CA SER A 23 15.88 4.16 22.39
C SER A 23 15.50 5.44 21.65
N ALA A 24 14.28 5.48 21.13
CA ALA A 24 13.71 6.68 20.51
C ALA A 24 13.74 7.87 21.47
N THR A 25 14.01 9.05 20.97
CA THR A 25 14.04 10.28 21.77
C THR A 25 13.60 11.50 20.99
N LYS A 26 12.74 12.30 21.61
CA LYS A 26 12.30 13.59 21.10
C LYS A 26 13.33 14.71 21.29
N LYS A 27 14.39 14.45 22.10
CA LYS A 27 15.47 15.42 22.33
C LYS A 27 16.41 15.43 21.14
N PRO A 28 16.65 16.60 20.51
CA PRO A 28 17.60 16.72 19.41
C PRO A 28 18.99 16.26 19.81
N GLN A 29 19.60 15.46 18.95
CA GLN A 29 20.94 14.93 19.08
C GLN A 29 21.89 15.61 18.10
N LYS A 30 23.20 15.40 18.29
CA LYS A 30 24.25 15.79 17.35
C LYS A 30 24.97 14.53 16.86
N LEU A 31 25.19 14.44 15.55
CA LEU A 31 26.07 13.46 14.95
C LEU A 31 27.30 14.19 14.42
N VAL A 32 28.47 13.68 14.79
CA VAL A 32 29.76 14.26 14.39
C VAL A 32 30.50 13.22 13.58
N VAL A 33 30.80 13.55 12.34
CA VAL A 33 31.69 12.78 11.47
C VAL A 33 33.01 13.52 11.38
N SER A 34 34.13 12.87 11.69
CA SER A 34 35.44 13.47 11.64
C SER A 34 36.45 12.56 10.95
N SER A 35 37.33 13.18 10.14
CA SER A 35 38.44 12.53 9.47
C SER A 35 39.71 13.39 9.66
N ARG A 36 40.81 12.98 9.03
CA ARG A 36 42.03 13.81 9.00
C ARG A 36 41.82 15.11 8.23
N SER A 37 40.94 15.12 7.23
CA SER A 37 40.68 16.27 6.35
C SER A 37 39.63 17.25 6.89
N GLY A 38 38.88 16.88 7.93
CA GLY A 38 37.86 17.79 8.46
C GLY A 38 36.82 17.14 9.38
N LYS A 39 35.86 17.97 9.77
CA LYS A 39 34.78 17.61 10.67
C LYS A 39 33.44 18.14 10.15
N ILE A 40 32.44 17.27 10.10
CA ILE A 40 31.05 17.61 9.79
C ILE A 40 30.23 17.43 11.07
N VAL A 41 29.39 18.40 11.39
CA VAL A 41 28.48 18.35 12.52
C VAL A 41 27.03 18.45 12.00
N LEU A 42 26.28 17.40 12.19
CA LEU A 42 24.83 17.37 11.93
C LEU A 42 24.12 17.62 13.26
N SER A 43 23.29 18.63 13.31
CA SER A 43 22.50 19.00 14.49
C SER A 43 21.03 18.72 14.29
N ASN A 44 20.25 18.74 15.39
CA ASN A 44 18.82 18.54 15.38
C ASN A 44 18.39 17.17 14.82
N ILE A 45 19.20 16.13 15.08
CA ILE A 45 18.87 14.76 14.71
C ILE A 45 17.93 14.18 15.76
N LEU A 46 16.81 13.60 15.31
CA LEU A 46 15.90 12.83 16.16
C LEU A 46 16.15 11.33 15.96
N VAL A 47 15.94 10.57 17.01
CA VAL A 47 15.98 9.10 16.97
C VAL A 47 14.56 8.59 17.11
N GLY A 48 14.09 7.85 16.14
CA GLY A 48 12.72 7.36 16.07
C GLY A 48 12.53 6.36 14.94
N GLU A 49 11.30 6.25 14.47
CA GLU A 49 10.93 5.35 13.38
C GLU A 49 11.06 6.05 12.03
N VAL A 50 11.55 5.35 11.02
CA VAL A 50 11.60 5.86 9.64
C VAL A 50 10.88 4.91 8.70
N TRP A 51 10.04 5.45 7.83
CA TRP A 51 9.28 4.70 6.84
C TRP A 51 9.41 5.32 5.46
N LEU A 52 9.47 4.46 4.44
CA LEU A 52 9.46 4.88 3.04
C LEU A 52 8.05 4.68 2.46
N ALA A 53 7.43 5.75 1.98
CA ALA A 53 6.19 5.74 1.20
C ALA A 53 6.53 5.85 -0.28
N SER A 54 6.15 4.82 -1.06
CA SER A 54 6.46 4.72 -2.48
C SER A 54 5.31 4.12 -3.30
N GLY A 55 5.35 4.29 -4.60
CA GLY A 55 4.33 3.83 -5.54
C GLY A 55 4.10 4.81 -6.69
N GLN A 56 2.84 4.86 -7.17
CA GLN A 56 2.46 5.77 -8.26
C GLN A 56 1.56 6.93 -7.78
N SER A 57 0.82 7.54 -8.67
CA SER A 57 0.05 8.77 -8.45
C SER A 57 -0.82 8.79 -7.19
N ASN A 58 -1.37 7.66 -6.76
CA ASN A 58 -2.16 7.57 -5.53
C ASN A 58 -1.31 7.65 -4.25
N MET A 59 -0.02 7.26 -4.31
CA MET A 59 0.94 7.53 -3.23
C MET A 59 1.57 8.91 -3.40
N GLU A 60 1.84 9.34 -4.64
CA GLU A 60 2.36 10.68 -4.95
C GLU A 60 1.37 11.78 -4.60
N TYR A 61 0.07 11.49 -4.55
CA TYR A 61 -0.98 12.45 -4.17
C TYR A 61 -0.53 13.27 -2.97
N SER A 62 -0.07 14.50 -3.24
CA SER A 62 0.66 15.33 -2.29
C SER A 62 -0.28 16.09 -1.35
N MET A 63 0.27 16.59 -0.26
CA MET A 63 -0.46 17.43 0.69
C MET A 63 -0.97 18.73 0.06
N ASN A 64 -0.28 19.27 -0.96
CA ASN A 64 -0.70 20.45 -1.70
C ASN A 64 -1.67 20.15 -2.85
N ASN A 65 -2.15 18.94 -3.00
CA ASN A 65 -2.96 18.53 -4.17
C ASN A 65 -4.45 18.91 -4.04
N HIS A 66 -4.84 19.52 -2.95
CA HIS A 66 -6.22 19.94 -2.66
C HIS A 66 -6.91 20.75 -3.79
N PRO A 67 -6.24 21.67 -4.51
CA PRO A 67 -6.89 22.40 -5.58
C PRO A 67 -7.13 21.60 -6.85
N HIS A 68 -6.42 20.49 -7.06
CA HIS A 68 -6.32 19.75 -8.31
C HIS A 68 -7.16 18.47 -8.37
N HIS A 69 -7.62 17.98 -7.21
CA HIS A 69 -8.41 16.76 -7.11
C HIS A 69 -9.81 17.00 -6.55
N ALA A 70 -10.70 16.05 -6.83
CA ALA A 70 -12.07 16.10 -6.33
C ALA A 70 -12.10 16.15 -4.81
N ARG A 71 -12.94 17.04 -4.27
CA ARG A 71 -13.18 17.12 -2.82
C ARG A 71 -13.99 15.91 -2.35
N PRO A 72 -13.71 15.38 -1.16
CA PRO A 72 -14.47 14.28 -0.58
C PRO A 72 -15.94 14.69 -0.36
N LYS A 73 -16.84 13.77 -0.67
CA LYS A 73 -18.30 13.97 -0.47
C LYS A 73 -18.78 13.56 0.92
N LYS A 74 -17.95 12.83 1.67
CA LYS A 74 -18.28 12.33 3.01
C LYS A 74 -17.33 12.93 4.04
N GLY A 75 -17.87 13.34 5.19
CA GLY A 75 -17.09 13.98 6.25
C GLY A 75 -16.72 15.41 5.93
N ASP A 76 -15.67 15.91 6.57
CA ASP A 76 -15.16 17.27 6.32
C ASP A 76 -14.33 17.29 5.03
N PRO A 77 -14.76 18.02 3.98
CA PRO A 77 -14.02 18.08 2.72
C PRO A 77 -12.68 18.82 2.83
N GLU A 78 -12.46 19.55 3.90
CA GLU A 78 -11.27 20.38 4.08
C GLU A 78 -10.20 19.72 4.98
N VAL A 79 -10.36 18.46 5.38
CA VAL A 79 -9.40 17.77 6.28
C VAL A 79 -7.97 17.88 5.78
N LEU A 80 -7.72 17.57 4.52
CA LEU A 80 -6.39 17.61 3.92
C LEU A 80 -5.83 19.04 3.91
N TYR A 81 -6.66 20.01 3.48
CA TYR A 81 -6.25 21.40 3.39
C TYR A 81 -5.96 22.02 4.75
N LYS A 82 -6.85 21.78 5.73
CA LYS A 82 -6.66 22.28 7.10
C LYS A 82 -5.37 21.73 7.70
N GLU A 83 -5.16 20.41 7.57
CA GLU A 83 -3.94 19.77 8.06
C GLU A 83 -2.70 20.33 7.35
N PHE A 84 -2.73 20.48 6.01
CA PHE A 84 -1.64 21.07 5.25
C PHE A 84 -1.25 22.48 5.75
N LYS A 85 -2.24 23.31 6.08
CA LYS A 85 -2.03 24.70 6.55
C LYS A 85 -1.59 24.81 8.00
N THR A 86 -1.94 23.82 8.82
CA THR A 86 -1.73 23.89 10.28
C THR A 86 -0.79 22.82 10.81
N ALA A 87 -0.23 21.98 9.94
CA ALA A 87 0.67 20.91 10.37
C ALA A 87 1.92 21.51 11.06
N ASP A 88 2.00 21.24 12.35
CA ASP A 88 3.14 21.60 13.18
C ASP A 88 3.45 20.44 14.14
N SER A 89 4.56 19.79 13.90
CA SER A 89 5.06 18.74 14.80
C SER A 89 6.58 18.80 14.88
N PRO A 90 7.13 19.05 16.06
CA PRO A 90 8.59 19.10 16.23
C PRO A 90 9.25 17.73 16.11
N ILE A 91 8.48 16.64 16.08
CA ILE A 91 8.97 15.26 16.07
C ILE A 91 8.68 14.51 14.78
N ILE A 92 7.99 15.11 13.81
CA ILE A 92 7.85 14.54 12.46
C ILE A 92 8.87 15.23 11.55
N ARG A 93 9.51 14.43 10.72
CA ARG A 93 10.44 14.88 9.67
C ARG A 93 10.05 14.26 8.36
N THR A 94 10.19 15.03 7.29
CA THR A 94 9.92 14.56 5.94
C THR A 94 11.16 14.68 5.06
N MET A 95 11.33 13.76 4.16
CA MET A 95 12.30 13.82 3.07
C MET A 95 11.57 13.49 1.77
N TYR A 96 11.60 14.39 0.82
CA TYR A 96 11.05 14.18 -0.51
C TYR A 96 12.17 13.77 -1.47
N VAL A 97 11.94 12.73 -2.24
CA VAL A 97 12.84 12.22 -3.27
C VAL A 97 12.28 12.64 -4.62
N GLU A 98 12.99 13.50 -5.32
CA GLU A 98 12.60 13.95 -6.65
C GLU A 98 12.89 12.88 -7.71
N CYS A 99 12.02 12.77 -8.70
CA CYS A 99 12.23 11.92 -9.86
C CYS A 99 12.84 12.74 -11.00
N SER A 100 13.86 12.18 -11.62
CA SER A 100 14.44 12.71 -12.84
C SER A 100 13.82 12.06 -14.07
N ASN A 101 13.42 12.86 -15.05
CA ASN A 101 12.91 12.38 -16.33
C ASN A 101 14.00 11.83 -17.27
N ASN A 102 15.28 12.07 -16.96
CA ASN A 102 16.43 11.65 -17.77
C ASN A 102 17.23 10.49 -17.14
N GLY A 103 16.70 9.89 -16.06
CA GLY A 103 17.36 8.77 -15.38
C GLY A 103 18.55 9.14 -14.50
N GLU A 104 18.74 10.42 -14.18
CA GLU A 104 19.75 10.89 -13.23
C GLU A 104 19.26 10.73 -11.79
N ILE A 105 20.19 10.51 -10.86
CA ILE A 105 19.92 10.56 -9.42
C ILE A 105 19.92 12.02 -9.01
N LEU A 106 18.78 12.55 -8.61
CA LEU A 106 18.68 13.90 -8.12
C LEU A 106 19.07 13.97 -6.62
N PRO A 107 19.82 14.98 -6.21
CA PRO A 107 20.12 15.16 -4.80
C PRO A 107 18.84 15.48 -4.03
N THR A 108 18.59 14.75 -2.94
CA THR A 108 17.47 15.10 -2.06
C THR A 108 17.79 16.39 -1.30
N ALA A 109 16.74 17.18 -1.01
CA ALA A 109 16.88 18.33 -0.12
C ALA A 109 17.11 17.93 1.36
N GLY A 110 17.26 16.63 1.63
CA GLY A 110 17.46 16.05 2.95
C GLY A 110 16.22 16.13 3.84
N TRP A 111 16.43 15.82 5.11
CA TRP A 111 15.37 15.86 6.12
C TRP A 111 14.93 17.28 6.44
N LYS A 112 13.62 17.52 6.41
CA LYS A 112 12.99 18.81 6.73
C LYS A 112 12.09 18.70 7.96
N MET A 113 12.03 19.78 8.73
CA MET A 113 10.95 20.02 9.68
C MET A 113 9.67 20.34 8.92
N LEU A 114 8.52 20.13 9.54
CA LEU A 114 7.23 20.46 8.91
C LEU A 114 7.12 21.96 8.69
N SER A 115 6.74 22.33 7.50
CA SER A 115 6.28 23.64 7.06
C SER A 115 5.39 23.45 5.84
N GLU A 116 4.60 24.42 5.43
CA GLU A 116 3.84 24.33 4.18
C GLU A 116 4.75 24.01 2.99
N GLU A 117 5.92 24.64 2.90
CA GLU A 117 6.87 24.40 1.81
C GLU A 117 7.40 22.96 1.80
N SER A 118 7.87 22.47 2.95
CA SER A 118 8.44 21.12 3.04
C SER A 118 7.40 20.03 2.92
N LEU A 119 6.15 20.31 3.29
CA LEU A 119 5.05 19.35 3.26
C LEU A 119 4.35 19.31 1.90
N ALA A 120 4.44 20.40 1.13
CA ALA A 120 3.73 20.53 -0.14
C ALA A 120 3.90 19.34 -1.09
N PRO A 121 5.11 18.82 -1.39
CA PRO A 121 5.30 17.69 -2.31
C PRO A 121 5.09 16.32 -1.65
N VAL A 122 4.98 16.25 -0.33
CA VAL A 122 4.96 14.99 0.42
C VAL A 122 3.65 14.24 0.21
N SER A 123 3.72 12.92 0.08
CA SER A 123 2.57 12.01 0.04
C SER A 123 1.59 12.27 1.17
N ALA A 124 0.34 12.58 0.84
CA ALA A 124 -0.71 12.76 1.84
C ALA A 124 -0.98 11.47 2.63
N ALA A 125 -1.07 10.32 1.94
CA ALA A 125 -1.24 9.03 2.61
C ALA A 125 -0.04 8.73 3.53
N GLY A 126 1.19 8.98 3.06
CA GLY A 126 2.41 8.83 3.85
C GLY A 126 2.45 9.77 5.05
N TYR A 127 2.10 11.04 4.87
CA TYR A 127 2.07 12.02 5.96
C TYR A 127 1.06 11.62 7.07
N PHE A 128 -0.16 11.29 6.70
CA PHE A 128 -1.16 10.85 7.68
C PHE A 128 -0.80 9.52 8.34
N PHE A 129 -0.07 8.65 7.65
CA PHE A 129 0.53 7.48 8.28
C PHE A 129 1.52 7.91 9.37
N ALA A 130 2.50 8.75 9.04
CA ALA A 130 3.54 9.21 9.97
C ALA A 130 2.94 9.92 11.17
N LYS A 131 1.92 10.79 10.95
CA LYS A 131 1.19 11.48 12.00
C LYS A 131 0.50 10.49 12.96
N ASN A 132 -0.33 9.60 12.45
CA ASN A 132 -1.06 8.62 13.29
C ASN A 132 -0.10 7.70 14.04
N LEU A 133 1.02 7.32 13.41
CA LEU A 133 2.04 6.48 14.03
C LEU A 133 2.76 7.22 15.16
N SER A 134 3.20 8.46 14.91
CA SER A 134 3.86 9.31 15.90
C SER A 134 2.96 9.60 17.11
N ASP A 135 1.69 9.93 16.85
CA ASP A 135 0.69 10.18 17.90
C ASP A 135 0.44 8.93 18.76
N SER A 136 0.42 7.73 18.14
CA SER A 136 0.13 6.47 18.84
C SER A 136 1.32 5.91 19.61
N LEU A 137 2.53 6.09 19.11
CA LEU A 137 3.76 5.57 19.73
C LEU A 137 4.44 6.59 20.64
N ASP A 138 4.11 7.87 20.49
CA ASP A 138 4.74 9.00 21.16
C ASP A 138 6.26 9.11 20.90
N VAL A 139 6.69 8.78 19.66
CA VAL A 139 8.09 8.82 19.22
C VAL A 139 8.24 9.68 17.95
N PRO A 140 9.47 10.16 17.67
CA PRO A 140 9.76 10.79 16.39
C PRO A 140 9.50 9.84 15.21
N VAL A 141 8.94 10.38 14.11
CA VAL A 141 8.74 9.64 12.86
C VAL A 141 9.33 10.43 11.70
N GLY A 142 10.20 9.77 10.95
CA GLY A 142 10.71 10.21 9.66
C GLY A 142 9.94 9.55 8.52
N LEU A 143 9.44 10.34 7.59
CA LEU A 143 8.79 9.89 6.37
C LEU A 143 9.65 10.22 5.16
N ILE A 144 10.07 9.21 4.41
CA ILE A 144 10.64 9.37 3.07
C ILE A 144 9.49 9.21 2.08
N SER A 145 9.28 10.21 1.22
CA SER A 145 8.27 10.21 0.16
C SER A 145 8.96 10.09 -1.19
N SER A 146 8.79 8.93 -1.85
CA SER A 146 9.45 8.57 -3.11
C SER A 146 8.46 7.85 -4.02
N SER A 147 7.75 8.59 -4.86
CA SER A 147 6.68 8.07 -5.72
C SER A 147 6.61 8.84 -7.04
N TRP A 148 6.07 8.19 -8.11
CA TRP A 148 5.96 8.79 -9.43
C TRP A 148 4.67 8.35 -10.15
N GLY A 149 3.87 9.32 -10.57
CA GLY A 149 2.59 9.10 -11.23
C GLY A 149 2.69 8.33 -12.53
N GLY A 150 1.71 7.45 -12.78
CA GLY A 150 1.65 6.66 -14.02
C GLY A 150 2.70 5.56 -14.14
N SER A 151 3.58 5.39 -13.16
CA SER A 151 4.64 4.39 -13.21
C SER A 151 4.13 2.96 -12.99
N MET A 152 4.70 2.02 -13.70
CA MET A 152 4.45 0.59 -13.54
C MET A 152 5.41 -0.02 -12.53
N ILE A 153 5.01 -1.13 -11.90
CA ILE A 153 5.82 -1.81 -10.88
C ILE A 153 7.22 -2.19 -11.39
N GLU A 154 7.34 -2.52 -12.68
CA GLU A 154 8.59 -2.95 -13.33
C GLU A 154 9.71 -1.91 -13.21
N SER A 155 9.37 -0.64 -13.22
CA SER A 155 10.35 0.44 -13.06
C SER A 155 10.89 0.57 -11.62
N TRP A 156 10.18 0.02 -10.63
CA TRP A 156 10.53 0.02 -9.21
C TRP A 156 11.24 -1.25 -8.74
N MET A 157 11.31 -2.26 -9.59
CA MET A 157 11.98 -3.53 -9.30
C MET A 157 13.46 -3.45 -9.68
N PRO A 158 14.38 -4.03 -8.89
CA PRO A 158 15.77 -4.16 -9.33
C PRO A 158 15.86 -5.06 -10.57
N GLU A 159 16.77 -4.77 -11.47
CA GLU A 159 16.93 -5.52 -12.72
C GLU A 159 17.21 -7.00 -12.49
N GLU A 160 17.94 -7.33 -11.42
CA GLU A 160 18.26 -8.69 -11.00
C GLU A 160 17.02 -9.53 -10.70
N ALA A 161 15.92 -8.90 -10.29
CA ALA A 161 14.65 -9.59 -10.03
C ALA A 161 14.08 -10.24 -11.30
N PHE A 162 14.29 -9.63 -12.47
CA PHE A 162 13.87 -10.20 -13.76
C PHE A 162 14.76 -11.35 -14.19
N LYS A 163 16.06 -11.19 -14.04
CA LYS A 163 17.06 -12.20 -14.44
C LYS A 163 17.02 -13.45 -13.57
N GLY A 164 16.71 -13.29 -12.29
CA GLY A 164 16.69 -14.36 -11.29
C GLY A 164 15.37 -15.14 -11.20
N SER A 165 14.31 -14.69 -11.84
CA SER A 165 12.98 -15.30 -11.78
C SER A 165 12.64 -16.09 -13.02
N SER A 166 12.37 -17.39 -12.86
CA SER A 166 11.90 -18.23 -13.99
C SER A 166 10.58 -17.75 -14.59
N GLN A 167 9.78 -17.01 -13.82
CA GLN A 167 8.49 -16.49 -14.26
C GLN A 167 8.58 -15.11 -14.95
N LEU A 168 9.63 -14.34 -14.67
CA LEU A 168 9.84 -13.01 -15.24
C LEU A 168 10.90 -13.01 -16.37
N ASN A 169 11.78 -13.99 -16.38
CA ASN A 169 12.90 -14.02 -17.31
C ASN A 169 12.47 -14.11 -18.79
N ASP A 170 11.37 -14.80 -19.09
CA ASP A 170 10.88 -14.96 -20.48
C ASP A 170 10.49 -13.63 -21.14
N GLY A 171 10.02 -12.65 -20.35
CA GLY A 171 9.65 -11.33 -20.84
C GLY A 171 10.79 -10.31 -20.81
N TYR A 172 11.92 -10.64 -20.18
CA TYR A 172 13.02 -9.72 -19.96
C TYR A 172 14.06 -9.80 -21.10
N ALA A 173 14.39 -8.65 -21.68
CA ALA A 173 15.46 -8.51 -22.66
C ALA A 173 16.07 -7.09 -22.64
N ASN A 174 17.39 -6.99 -22.52
CA ASN A 174 18.14 -5.73 -22.68
C ASN A 174 17.59 -4.55 -21.85
N GLY A 175 17.35 -4.75 -20.56
CA GLY A 175 16.82 -3.70 -19.68
C GLY A 175 15.35 -3.37 -19.88
N SER A 176 14.61 -4.27 -20.53
CA SER A 176 13.18 -4.11 -20.82
C SER A 176 12.44 -5.41 -20.49
N TYR A 177 11.20 -5.27 -20.03
CA TYR A 177 10.27 -6.38 -19.80
C TYR A 177 9.03 -6.18 -20.68
N TYR A 178 8.84 -7.06 -21.67
CA TYR A 178 7.83 -6.92 -22.71
C TYR A 178 7.80 -5.50 -23.34
N GLY A 179 8.99 -4.93 -23.55
CA GLY A 179 9.16 -3.59 -24.15
C GLY A 179 8.99 -2.42 -23.18
N LEU A 180 8.76 -2.67 -21.87
CA LEU A 180 8.72 -1.64 -20.83
C LEU A 180 10.12 -1.48 -20.22
N PRO A 181 10.64 -0.26 -20.07
CA PRO A 181 11.86 -0.02 -19.31
C PRO A 181 11.72 -0.53 -17.86
N VAL A 182 12.76 -1.20 -17.34
CA VAL A 182 12.78 -1.73 -15.99
C VAL A 182 13.80 -0.99 -15.13
N ALA A 183 13.59 -1.03 -13.82
CA ALA A 183 14.50 -0.55 -12.78
C ALA A 183 14.84 0.96 -12.78
N ASP A 184 14.25 1.79 -13.61
CA ASP A 184 14.61 3.23 -13.67
C ASP A 184 14.30 3.95 -12.36
N HIS A 185 13.09 3.79 -11.82
CA HIS A 185 12.74 4.38 -10.52
C HIS A 185 13.44 3.68 -9.36
N TYR A 186 13.68 2.37 -9.46
CA TYR A 186 14.49 1.68 -8.46
C TYR A 186 15.90 2.30 -8.38
N ARG A 187 16.58 2.43 -9.50
CA ARG A 187 17.95 2.94 -9.58
C ARG A 187 18.08 4.39 -9.14
N THR A 188 17.09 5.25 -9.46
CA THR A 188 17.16 6.70 -9.23
C THR A 188 16.52 7.12 -7.92
N MET A 189 15.51 6.42 -7.42
CA MET A 189 14.65 6.87 -6.32
C MET A 189 14.66 5.92 -5.10
N ILE A 190 15.11 4.67 -5.25
CA ILE A 190 15.10 3.67 -4.17
C ILE A 190 16.52 3.24 -3.77
N ALA A 191 17.31 2.75 -4.74
CA ALA A 191 18.65 2.24 -4.47
C ALA A 191 19.57 3.25 -3.78
N PRO A 192 19.52 4.58 -4.09
CA PRO A 192 20.35 5.56 -3.40
C PRO A 192 19.99 5.77 -1.92
N LEU A 193 18.83 5.31 -1.48
CA LEU A 193 18.40 5.36 -0.08
C LEU A 193 18.95 4.19 0.74
N ALA A 194 19.28 3.07 0.08
CA ALA A 194 19.79 1.90 0.77
C ALA A 194 21.29 2.09 1.14
N PRO A 195 21.75 1.60 2.30
CA PRO A 195 20.99 0.92 3.35
C PRO A 195 20.62 1.86 4.52
N PHE A 196 20.04 3.04 4.26
CA PHE A 196 19.63 3.95 5.33
C PHE A 196 18.70 3.23 6.31
N SER A 197 19.00 3.33 7.61
CA SER A 197 18.23 2.62 8.63
C SER A 197 16.80 3.09 8.69
N MET A 198 15.86 2.21 8.37
CA MET A 198 14.44 2.49 8.42
C MET A 198 13.64 1.25 8.87
N ARG A 199 12.37 1.43 9.19
CA ARG A 199 11.51 0.39 9.72
C ARG A 199 10.89 -0.47 8.64
N GLY A 200 10.43 0.13 7.52
CA GLY A 200 9.73 -0.60 6.50
C GLY A 200 9.17 0.28 5.38
N PHE A 201 8.37 -0.33 4.53
CA PHE A 201 7.87 0.23 3.29
C PHE A 201 6.35 0.33 3.29
N LEU A 202 5.83 1.41 2.69
CA LEU A 202 4.43 1.62 2.33
C LEU A 202 4.34 1.70 0.82
N TRP A 203 3.47 0.87 0.23
CA TRP A 203 3.35 0.75 -1.22
C TRP A 203 1.93 0.99 -1.70
N TYR A 204 1.72 1.93 -2.64
CA TYR A 204 0.44 2.16 -3.26
C TYR A 204 0.62 2.32 -4.77
N GLN A 205 0.44 1.22 -5.49
CA GLN A 205 0.66 1.14 -6.94
C GLN A 205 -0.16 -0.04 -7.51
N GLY A 206 -0.39 -0.03 -8.80
CA GLY A 206 -1.01 -1.12 -9.55
C GLY A 206 -1.92 -0.65 -10.67
N GLU A 207 -2.44 0.59 -10.62
CA GLU A 207 -3.39 1.12 -11.58
C GLU A 207 -2.82 1.09 -13.01
N ALA A 208 -1.56 1.47 -13.17
CA ALA A 208 -0.86 1.42 -14.46
C ALA A 208 -0.75 -0.01 -14.98
N ASN A 209 -0.50 -1.00 -14.10
CA ASN A 209 -0.41 -2.40 -14.49
C ASN A 209 -1.77 -3.02 -14.82
N VAL A 210 -2.87 -2.61 -14.15
CA VAL A 210 -4.22 -2.99 -14.58
C VAL A 210 -4.52 -2.49 -15.99
N LEU A 211 -4.08 -1.28 -16.33
CA LEU A 211 -4.31 -0.66 -17.63
C LEU A 211 -3.49 -1.29 -18.75
N ASP A 212 -2.24 -1.65 -18.48
CA ASP A 212 -1.31 -2.18 -19.48
C ASP A 212 -1.46 -3.69 -19.71
N GLN A 213 -1.65 -4.47 -18.67
CA GLN A 213 -1.79 -5.95 -18.68
C GLN A 213 -0.63 -6.74 -19.31
N ARG A 214 0.46 -6.08 -19.74
CA ARG A 214 1.61 -6.78 -20.30
C ARG A 214 2.34 -7.60 -19.24
N GLY A 215 2.76 -8.80 -19.66
CA GLY A 215 3.58 -9.68 -18.84
C GLY A 215 2.91 -10.24 -17.59
N GLY A 216 1.58 -10.27 -17.49
CA GLY A 216 0.75 -10.96 -16.48
C GLY A 216 1.29 -10.98 -15.04
N GLY A 217 0.57 -11.57 -14.09
CA GLY A 217 1.12 -11.94 -12.80
C GLY A 217 1.66 -10.77 -11.95
N TYR A 218 0.79 -9.82 -11.58
CA TYR A 218 1.22 -8.73 -10.68
C TYR A 218 1.75 -9.25 -9.34
N ASP A 219 1.21 -10.36 -8.84
CA ASP A 219 1.68 -11.04 -7.65
C ASP A 219 3.15 -11.48 -7.74
N VAL A 220 3.57 -12.04 -8.89
CA VAL A 220 4.96 -12.42 -9.13
C VAL A 220 5.86 -11.19 -9.08
N LYS A 221 5.45 -10.10 -9.73
CA LYS A 221 6.19 -8.84 -9.76
C LYS A 221 6.28 -8.20 -8.38
N GLN A 222 5.17 -8.17 -7.63
CA GLN A 222 5.14 -7.58 -6.28
C GLN A 222 6.00 -8.40 -5.30
N ARG A 223 6.01 -9.73 -5.38
CA ARG A 223 6.91 -10.59 -4.59
C ARG A 223 8.38 -10.30 -4.91
N ALA A 224 8.70 -10.19 -6.19
CA ALA A 224 10.05 -9.91 -6.65
C ALA A 224 10.52 -8.48 -6.25
N LEU A 225 9.61 -7.50 -6.25
CA LEU A 225 9.87 -6.16 -5.75
C LEU A 225 10.16 -6.19 -4.24
N ILE A 226 9.33 -6.87 -3.44
CA ILE A 226 9.50 -7.00 -1.99
C ILE A 226 10.86 -7.65 -1.66
N ASP A 227 11.17 -8.76 -2.31
CA ASP A 227 12.45 -9.46 -2.14
C ASP A 227 13.64 -8.57 -2.54
N GLY A 228 13.55 -7.90 -3.68
CA GLY A 228 14.60 -7.04 -4.17
C GLY A 228 14.90 -5.84 -3.27
N TRP A 229 13.85 -5.21 -2.71
CA TRP A 229 14.03 -4.09 -1.78
C TRP A 229 14.60 -4.57 -0.45
N ARG A 230 14.10 -5.67 0.11
CA ARG A 230 14.65 -6.26 1.34
C ARG A 230 16.14 -6.62 1.20
N LYS A 231 16.53 -7.17 0.05
CA LYS A 231 17.95 -7.45 -0.26
C LYS A 231 18.80 -6.19 -0.28
N ALA A 232 18.30 -5.09 -0.84
CA ALA A 232 19.02 -3.82 -0.86
C ALA A 232 19.26 -3.27 0.57
N TRP A 233 18.36 -3.54 1.51
CA TRP A 233 18.50 -3.17 2.92
C TRP A 233 19.17 -4.24 3.79
N HIS A 234 19.50 -5.42 3.21
CA HIS A 234 20.07 -6.57 3.93
C HIS A 234 19.19 -7.03 5.12
N ASP A 235 17.86 -6.94 4.97
CA ASP A 235 16.89 -7.32 6.01
C ASP A 235 15.62 -7.93 5.39
N ASP A 236 15.56 -9.26 5.36
CA ASP A 236 14.43 -10.03 4.79
C ASP A 236 13.14 -9.90 5.62
N ALA A 237 13.25 -9.38 6.86
CA ALA A 237 12.12 -9.20 7.77
C ALA A 237 11.51 -7.78 7.73
N MET A 238 12.02 -6.88 6.89
CA MET A 238 11.45 -5.53 6.80
C MET A 238 9.97 -5.57 6.44
N PRO A 239 9.10 -4.89 7.24
CA PRO A 239 7.68 -4.78 6.94
C PRO A 239 7.44 -4.13 5.58
N PHE A 240 6.53 -4.73 4.80
CA PHE A 240 6.08 -4.19 3.52
C PHE A 240 4.55 -4.14 3.52
N TYR A 241 4.00 -2.94 3.66
CA TYR A 241 2.56 -2.73 3.73
C TYR A 241 2.05 -2.05 2.46
N PHE A 242 0.97 -2.60 1.89
CA PHE A 242 0.47 -2.13 0.62
C PHE A 242 -1.05 -1.88 0.63
N VAL A 243 -1.47 -1.06 -0.33
CA VAL A 243 -2.85 -0.66 -0.51
C VAL A 243 -3.47 -1.48 -1.62
N GLN A 244 -4.56 -2.20 -1.35
CA GLN A 244 -5.38 -2.79 -2.40
C GLN A 244 -6.02 -1.67 -3.22
N LEU A 245 -6.00 -1.78 -4.55
CA LEU A 245 -6.49 -0.73 -5.43
C LEU A 245 -7.95 -0.37 -5.14
N ALA A 246 -8.26 0.91 -5.27
CA ALA A 246 -9.63 1.41 -5.18
C ALA A 246 -10.47 0.95 -6.38
N PRO A 247 -11.80 0.77 -6.23
CA PRO A 247 -12.71 0.66 -7.35
C PRO A 247 -12.59 1.83 -8.33
N TYR A 248 -12.52 1.51 -9.62
CA TYR A 248 -12.49 2.46 -10.72
C TYR A 248 -12.99 1.76 -11.98
N LEU A 249 -13.77 2.43 -12.82
CA LEU A 249 -14.36 1.88 -14.04
C LEU A 249 -13.31 1.66 -15.14
N TYR A 250 -12.41 0.71 -14.94
CA TYR A 250 -11.41 0.33 -15.93
C TYR A 250 -12.04 -0.18 -17.23
N SER A 251 -13.20 -0.85 -17.13
CA SER A 251 -13.93 -1.40 -18.28
C SER A 251 -14.69 -0.35 -19.10
N ASP A 252 -14.90 0.87 -18.56
CA ASP A 252 -15.64 1.98 -19.22
C ASP A 252 -14.68 3.08 -19.74
N ARG A 253 -13.42 2.76 -19.93
CA ARG A 253 -12.43 3.74 -20.40
C ARG A 253 -12.65 4.07 -21.88
N LYS A 254 -13.03 5.32 -22.17
CA LYS A 254 -13.21 5.81 -23.53
C LYS A 254 -11.88 5.79 -24.30
N GLY A 255 -11.90 5.23 -25.51
CA GLY A 255 -10.74 5.19 -26.41
C GLY A 255 -10.03 3.86 -26.49
N ASP A 256 -10.44 2.88 -25.72
CA ASP A 256 -9.95 1.50 -25.84
C ASP A 256 -11.01 0.68 -26.60
N GLU A 257 -10.78 0.45 -27.91
CA GLU A 257 -11.72 -0.31 -28.76
C GLU A 257 -11.98 -1.73 -28.24
N ASN A 258 -11.09 -2.25 -27.39
CA ASN A 258 -11.17 -3.58 -26.80
C ASN A 258 -11.49 -3.58 -25.30
N GLY A 259 -11.70 -2.43 -24.65
CA GLY A 259 -12.00 -2.24 -23.21
C GLY A 259 -11.51 -3.34 -22.27
N LEU A 260 -11.02 -3.01 -21.11
CA LEU A 260 -10.60 -4.03 -20.16
C LEU A 260 -11.79 -4.90 -19.73
N PRO A 261 -11.59 -6.21 -19.49
CA PRO A 261 -12.64 -7.05 -18.91
C PRO A 261 -13.14 -6.43 -17.60
N TRP A 262 -14.44 -6.46 -17.39
CA TRP A 262 -15.09 -5.95 -16.16
C TRP A 262 -14.57 -6.62 -14.87
N ASP A 263 -13.91 -7.77 -14.99
CA ASP A 263 -13.29 -8.51 -13.89
C ASP A 263 -11.75 -8.35 -13.84
N ALA A 264 -11.17 -7.42 -14.61
CA ALA A 264 -9.74 -7.15 -14.56
C ALA A 264 -9.29 -6.69 -13.16
N LEU A 265 -9.96 -5.70 -12.59
CA LEU A 265 -9.66 -5.23 -11.25
C LEU A 265 -9.89 -6.28 -10.15
N PRO A 266 -11.01 -7.03 -10.10
CA PRO A 266 -11.17 -8.13 -9.17
C PRO A 266 -10.08 -9.20 -9.23
N LYS A 267 -9.60 -9.57 -10.41
CA LYS A 267 -8.46 -10.49 -10.57
C LYS A 267 -7.18 -9.88 -10.02
N PHE A 268 -6.95 -8.61 -10.29
CA PHE A 268 -5.81 -7.88 -9.75
C PHE A 268 -5.85 -7.80 -8.22
N TRP A 269 -7.03 -7.63 -7.60
CA TRP A 269 -7.19 -7.70 -6.15
C TRP A 269 -6.81 -9.08 -5.58
N GLU A 270 -7.12 -10.17 -6.28
CA GLU A 270 -6.67 -11.51 -5.89
C GLU A 270 -5.14 -11.62 -5.96
N GLU A 271 -4.53 -11.09 -7.02
CA GLU A 271 -3.07 -11.07 -7.16
C GLU A 271 -2.41 -10.25 -6.04
N GLN A 272 -2.93 -9.05 -5.72
CA GLN A 272 -2.45 -8.29 -4.56
C GLN A 272 -2.63 -9.07 -3.25
N ALA A 273 -3.80 -9.65 -3.01
CA ALA A 273 -4.10 -10.39 -1.79
C ALA A 273 -3.25 -11.65 -1.64
N SER A 274 -2.85 -12.30 -2.73
CA SER A 274 -1.99 -13.49 -2.70
C SER A 274 -0.60 -13.20 -2.13
N CYS A 275 -0.13 -11.93 -2.22
CA CYS A 275 1.16 -11.52 -1.64
C CYS A 275 1.15 -11.46 -0.10
N LEU A 276 0.00 -11.67 0.55
CA LEU A 276 -0.10 -11.73 2.01
C LEU A 276 0.51 -12.99 2.62
N ASP A 277 0.85 -14.00 1.82
CA ASP A 277 1.61 -15.17 2.26
C ASP A 277 3.11 -14.90 2.41
N VAL A 278 3.61 -13.78 1.83
CA VAL A 278 4.98 -13.32 2.06
C VAL A 278 5.10 -12.83 3.51
N PRO A 279 6.04 -13.36 4.31
CA PRO A 279 6.21 -12.94 5.70
C PRO A 279 6.40 -11.41 5.83
N HIS A 280 5.94 -10.85 6.94
CA HIS A 280 6.05 -9.41 7.26
C HIS A 280 5.38 -8.48 6.25
N THR A 281 4.38 -8.97 5.51
CA THR A 281 3.53 -8.15 4.65
C THR A 281 2.18 -7.85 5.31
N GLY A 282 1.48 -6.88 4.74
CA GLY A 282 0.11 -6.55 5.11
C GLY A 282 -0.55 -5.66 4.07
N MET A 283 -1.86 -5.78 3.96
CA MET A 283 -2.66 -5.05 2.98
C MET A 283 -3.81 -4.33 3.67
N ILE A 284 -4.07 -3.10 3.27
CA ILE A 284 -5.30 -2.39 3.62
C ILE A 284 -6.27 -2.40 2.45
N VAL A 285 -7.56 -2.47 2.76
CA VAL A 285 -8.66 -2.41 1.79
C VAL A 285 -9.28 -1.02 1.83
N ILE A 286 -9.58 -0.45 0.66
CA ILE A 286 -10.08 0.93 0.51
C ILE A 286 -11.28 1.03 -0.45
N ASN A 287 -11.99 -0.07 -0.69
CA ASN A 287 -13.15 -0.14 -1.58
C ASN A 287 -14.36 0.69 -1.12
N ASP A 288 -14.29 1.26 0.07
CA ASP A 288 -15.28 2.17 0.65
C ASP A 288 -14.91 3.66 0.55
N LEU A 289 -13.73 3.98 0.03
CA LEU A 289 -13.18 5.34 -0.03
C LEU A 289 -13.31 6.00 -1.41
N VAL A 290 -14.30 5.61 -2.20
CA VAL A 290 -14.50 6.12 -3.56
C VAL A 290 -15.82 6.88 -3.64
N ASP A 291 -15.78 8.12 -4.10
CA ASP A 291 -16.96 8.97 -4.34
C ASP A 291 -17.35 9.04 -5.81
N ASN A 292 -16.39 8.82 -6.70
CA ASN A 292 -16.56 8.87 -8.14
C ASN A 292 -15.75 7.74 -8.79
N LEU A 293 -16.44 6.76 -9.33
CA LEU A 293 -15.82 5.62 -10.02
C LEU A 293 -15.11 5.98 -11.34
N LYS A 294 -15.26 7.21 -11.82
CA LYS A 294 -14.55 7.75 -13.00
C LYS A 294 -13.31 8.56 -12.63
N ASP A 295 -13.03 8.71 -11.34
CA ASP A 295 -11.81 9.32 -10.82
C ASP A 295 -10.95 8.23 -10.16
N ILE A 296 -9.79 7.98 -10.75
CA ILE A 296 -8.84 6.95 -10.28
C ILE A 296 -8.14 7.36 -8.97
N HIS A 297 -8.31 8.61 -8.52
CA HIS A 297 -7.64 9.19 -7.36
C HIS A 297 -8.63 9.46 -6.21
N PRO A 298 -8.99 8.46 -5.38
CA PRO A 298 -9.85 8.68 -4.22
C PRO A 298 -9.29 9.75 -3.28
N PRO A 299 -10.11 10.73 -2.83
CA PRO A 299 -9.58 11.88 -2.09
C PRO A 299 -9.23 11.58 -0.62
N TYR A 300 -9.69 10.48 -0.05
CA TYR A 300 -9.59 10.16 1.39
C TYR A 300 -8.20 9.69 1.84
N LYS A 301 -7.13 10.38 1.45
CA LYS A 301 -5.74 9.98 1.74
C LYS A 301 -5.43 9.92 3.24
N TRP A 302 -6.10 10.73 4.06
CA TRP A 302 -5.96 10.65 5.53
C TRP A 302 -6.50 9.34 6.12
N ILE A 303 -7.56 8.75 5.51
CA ILE A 303 -8.06 7.46 5.95
C ILE A 303 -7.13 6.33 5.48
N VAL A 304 -6.56 6.45 4.27
CA VAL A 304 -5.53 5.52 3.76
C VAL A 304 -4.34 5.51 4.72
N GLY A 305 -3.79 6.68 5.05
CA GLY A 305 -2.68 6.80 5.99
C GLY A 305 -3.00 6.24 7.38
N LYS A 306 -4.20 6.54 7.91
CA LYS A 306 -4.66 5.98 9.19
C LYS A 306 -4.74 4.46 9.17
N ARG A 307 -5.29 3.85 8.11
CA ARG A 307 -5.37 2.37 7.98
C ARG A 307 -3.99 1.73 7.89
N LEU A 308 -3.06 2.32 7.15
CA LEU A 308 -1.66 1.87 7.12
C LEU A 308 -1.00 1.98 8.50
N ALA A 309 -1.27 3.05 9.25
CA ALA A 309 -0.76 3.20 10.61
C ALA A 309 -1.34 2.16 11.58
N LEU A 310 -2.63 1.86 11.52
CA LEU A 310 -3.26 0.78 12.29
C LEU A 310 -2.60 -0.56 11.97
N LEU A 311 -2.32 -0.83 10.69
CA LEU A 311 -1.65 -2.04 10.27
C LEU A 311 -0.23 -2.15 10.84
N ALA A 312 0.54 -1.07 10.79
CA ALA A 312 1.88 -1.01 11.38
C ALA A 312 1.83 -1.16 12.91
N LEU A 313 0.93 -0.45 13.59
CA LEU A 313 0.75 -0.54 15.05
C LEU A 313 0.48 -1.99 15.48
N ASN A 314 -0.39 -2.70 14.78
CA ASN A 314 -0.70 -4.09 15.08
C ASN A 314 0.48 -5.02 14.73
N LYS A 315 0.91 -5.05 13.45
CA LYS A 315 1.85 -6.06 12.94
C LYS A 315 3.32 -5.78 13.29
N THR A 316 3.75 -4.51 13.28
CA THR A 316 5.16 -4.15 13.57
C THR A 316 5.38 -3.84 15.03
N TYR A 317 4.45 -3.15 15.68
CA TYR A 317 4.63 -2.66 17.06
C TYR A 317 3.86 -3.48 18.10
N GLY A 318 3.14 -4.54 17.70
CA GLY A 318 2.45 -5.45 18.60
C GLY A 318 1.35 -4.81 19.45
N ARG A 319 0.78 -3.70 18.97
CA ARG A 319 -0.32 -3.04 19.67
C ARG A 319 -1.63 -3.80 19.44
N ASP A 320 -2.43 -3.93 20.47
CA ASP A 320 -3.76 -4.52 20.40
C ASP A 320 -4.75 -3.52 19.78
N VAL A 321 -4.71 -3.42 18.45
CA VAL A 321 -5.61 -2.57 17.66
C VAL A 321 -6.16 -3.35 16.48
N VAL A 322 -7.42 -3.12 16.13
CA VAL A 322 -8.04 -3.72 14.94
C VAL A 322 -7.48 -3.03 13.70
N SER A 323 -6.77 -3.77 12.87
CA SER A 323 -6.04 -3.25 11.71
C SER A 323 -6.53 -3.76 10.36
N SER A 324 -7.39 -4.80 10.36
CA SER A 324 -7.94 -5.41 9.14
C SER A 324 -9.46 -5.54 9.24
N GLY A 325 -10.14 -5.40 8.11
CA GLY A 325 -11.56 -5.70 7.97
C GLY A 325 -11.81 -7.20 7.80
N PRO A 326 -13.09 -7.60 7.65
CA PRO A 326 -13.46 -9.00 7.45
C PRO A 326 -12.76 -9.61 6.24
N THR A 327 -12.08 -10.73 6.44
CA THR A 327 -11.39 -11.49 5.41
C THR A 327 -12.01 -12.87 5.31
N PHE A 328 -12.33 -13.35 4.10
CA PHE A 328 -12.92 -14.65 3.88
C PHE A 328 -12.05 -15.77 4.46
N LYS A 329 -12.67 -16.65 5.27
CA LYS A 329 -12.00 -17.79 5.89
C LYS A 329 -12.46 -19.12 5.29
N SER A 330 -13.77 -19.36 5.31
CA SER A 330 -14.33 -20.63 4.85
C SER A 330 -15.78 -20.49 4.38
N MET A 331 -16.22 -21.49 3.63
CA MET A 331 -17.56 -21.63 3.13
C MET A 331 -18.09 -23.02 3.45
N GLU A 332 -19.33 -23.07 3.94
CA GLU A 332 -20.11 -24.29 4.13
C GLU A 332 -21.41 -24.18 3.34
N VAL A 333 -21.88 -25.30 2.79
CA VAL A 333 -23.12 -25.35 2.02
C VAL A 333 -24.10 -26.29 2.70
N GLU A 334 -25.26 -25.77 3.13
CA GLU A 334 -26.32 -26.48 3.82
C GLU A 334 -27.62 -26.33 3.03
N GLY A 335 -27.97 -27.35 2.26
CA GLY A 335 -29.16 -27.31 1.39
C GLY A 335 -29.07 -26.21 0.35
N ASP A 336 -29.95 -25.21 0.46
CA ASP A 336 -30.03 -24.03 -0.39
C ASP A 336 -29.28 -22.79 0.18
N LYS A 337 -28.61 -22.96 1.33
CA LYS A 337 -27.87 -21.88 2.00
C LYS A 337 -26.37 -22.06 1.85
N VAL A 338 -25.67 -20.92 1.75
CA VAL A 338 -24.22 -20.85 1.76
C VAL A 338 -23.79 -19.99 2.94
N ILE A 339 -23.07 -20.60 3.87
CA ILE A 339 -22.59 -19.97 5.10
C ILE A 339 -21.14 -19.56 4.90
N LEU A 340 -20.87 -18.26 4.98
CA LEU A 340 -19.54 -17.68 4.85
C LEU A 340 -19.02 -17.28 6.23
N THR A 341 -17.85 -17.77 6.57
CA THR A 341 -17.13 -17.42 7.80
C THR A 341 -15.96 -16.48 7.46
N PHE A 342 -15.77 -15.47 8.29
CA PHE A 342 -14.72 -14.47 8.11
C PHE A 342 -13.80 -14.43 9.32
N GLU A 343 -12.53 -14.09 9.10
CA GLU A 343 -11.59 -13.59 10.10
C GLU A 343 -11.77 -12.08 10.26
N ASN A 344 -11.29 -11.50 11.37
CA ASN A 344 -11.38 -10.07 11.68
C ASN A 344 -12.82 -9.50 11.62
N ALA A 345 -13.82 -10.34 11.93
CA ALA A 345 -15.24 -10.07 11.74
C ALA A 345 -15.99 -9.69 13.03
N ASP A 346 -15.29 -9.35 14.11
CA ASP A 346 -15.93 -8.97 15.36
C ASP A 346 -16.82 -7.75 15.17
N GLY A 347 -18.10 -7.90 15.58
CA GLY A 347 -19.11 -6.89 15.37
C GLY A 347 -19.47 -6.67 13.90
N LEU A 348 -19.47 -7.75 13.08
CA LEU A 348 -19.82 -7.71 11.66
C LEU A 348 -21.12 -6.97 11.43
N LYS A 349 -21.10 -5.98 10.55
CA LYS A 349 -22.25 -5.10 10.25
C LYS A 349 -22.15 -4.53 8.83
N THR A 350 -23.18 -3.82 8.42
CA THR A 350 -23.15 -2.97 7.23
C THR A 350 -23.00 -1.51 7.63
N ARG A 351 -22.28 -0.71 6.85
CA ARG A 351 -22.04 0.71 7.12
C ARG A 351 -23.31 1.57 7.03
N ASP A 352 -24.26 1.14 6.21
CA ASP A 352 -25.50 1.87 5.88
C ASP A 352 -26.74 1.29 6.55
N GLY A 353 -26.60 0.26 7.37
CA GLY A 353 -27.71 -0.42 8.06
C GLY A 353 -28.61 -1.27 7.14
N LYS A 354 -28.30 -1.36 5.85
CA LYS A 354 -29.04 -2.19 4.89
C LYS A 354 -28.52 -3.64 4.90
N MET A 355 -29.17 -4.52 4.12
CA MET A 355 -28.66 -5.89 3.94
C MET A 355 -27.27 -5.86 3.30
N PRO A 356 -26.39 -6.82 3.62
CA PRO A 356 -25.10 -6.96 2.95
C PRO A 356 -25.30 -7.13 1.44
N ASP A 357 -24.49 -6.41 0.68
CA ASP A 357 -24.58 -6.35 -0.78
C ASP A 357 -23.36 -6.97 -1.47
N ASN A 358 -23.33 -6.90 -2.81
CA ASN A 358 -22.21 -7.35 -3.65
C ASN A 358 -21.89 -8.85 -3.60
N PHE A 359 -22.77 -9.70 -3.07
CA PHE A 359 -22.64 -11.15 -3.12
C PHE A 359 -23.31 -11.73 -4.37
N LYS A 360 -22.62 -12.62 -5.07
CA LYS A 360 -23.14 -13.35 -6.24
C LYS A 360 -22.88 -14.85 -6.09
N LEU A 361 -23.88 -15.65 -6.46
CA LEU A 361 -23.80 -17.11 -6.52
C LEU A 361 -23.91 -17.57 -7.97
N LYS A 362 -23.11 -18.57 -8.35
CA LYS A 362 -23.15 -19.21 -9.67
C LYS A 362 -24.33 -20.18 -9.76
N ASN A 363 -25.17 -20.04 -10.77
CA ASN A 363 -26.31 -20.90 -11.00
C ASN A 363 -25.96 -22.06 -11.97
N THR A 364 -26.87 -23.00 -12.13
CA THR A 364 -26.73 -24.18 -13.02
C THR A 364 -26.54 -23.83 -14.49
N LYS A 365 -26.92 -22.62 -14.92
CA LYS A 365 -26.69 -22.08 -16.27
C LYS A 365 -25.35 -21.34 -16.41
N ASN A 366 -24.45 -21.57 -15.47
CA ASN A 366 -23.11 -20.96 -15.44
C ASN A 366 -23.09 -19.40 -15.33
N ARG A 367 -24.17 -18.81 -14.78
CA ARG A 367 -24.32 -17.35 -14.61
C ARG A 367 -24.23 -16.99 -13.14
N TYR A 368 -23.66 -15.82 -12.83
CA TYR A 368 -23.61 -15.29 -11.48
C TYR A 368 -24.81 -14.37 -11.22
N ASN A 369 -25.65 -14.75 -10.27
CA ASN A 369 -26.83 -14.01 -9.83
C ASN A 369 -26.58 -13.40 -8.46
N THR A 370 -27.16 -12.21 -8.21
CA THR A 370 -27.13 -11.58 -6.88
C THR A 370 -27.78 -12.50 -5.85
N ALA A 371 -27.06 -12.78 -4.78
CA ALA A 371 -27.53 -13.54 -3.64
C ALA A 371 -28.22 -12.62 -2.63
N LYS A 372 -29.24 -13.13 -1.93
CA LYS A 372 -29.73 -12.50 -0.71
C LYS A 372 -28.75 -12.84 0.42
N ALA A 373 -28.24 -11.82 1.11
CA ALA A 373 -27.28 -11.98 2.18
C ALA A 373 -27.88 -11.51 3.51
N GLN A 374 -27.55 -12.21 4.59
CA GLN A 374 -27.95 -11.88 5.95
C GLN A 374 -26.79 -12.11 6.90
N ILE A 375 -26.55 -11.18 7.81
CA ILE A 375 -25.56 -11.34 8.89
C ILE A 375 -26.18 -12.16 10.00
N VAL A 376 -25.47 -13.20 10.45
CA VAL A 376 -25.82 -14.06 11.60
C VAL A 376 -24.57 -14.20 12.48
N GLY A 377 -24.50 -13.42 13.55
CA GLY A 377 -23.27 -13.28 14.35
C GLY A 377 -22.12 -12.73 13.49
N ASN A 378 -20.99 -13.41 13.47
CA ASN A 378 -19.82 -13.07 12.66
C ASN A 378 -19.77 -13.82 11.32
N LYS A 379 -20.92 -14.29 10.82
CA LYS A 379 -21.07 -15.00 9.54
C LYS A 379 -22.03 -14.27 8.61
N VAL A 380 -21.90 -14.53 7.31
CA VAL A 380 -22.89 -14.13 6.32
C VAL A 380 -23.53 -15.37 5.73
N VAL A 381 -24.86 -15.44 5.78
CA VAL A 381 -25.66 -16.50 5.18
C VAL A 381 -26.22 -15.99 3.86
N LEU A 382 -25.89 -16.70 2.78
CA LEU A 382 -26.40 -16.41 1.44
C LEU A 382 -27.52 -17.39 1.08
N SER A 383 -28.50 -16.90 0.36
CA SER A 383 -29.52 -17.71 -0.32
C SER A 383 -29.73 -17.22 -1.75
N SER A 384 -30.08 -18.15 -2.64
CA SER A 384 -30.37 -17.88 -4.05
C SER A 384 -31.84 -18.09 -4.34
N LYS A 385 -32.40 -17.30 -5.28
CA LYS A 385 -33.72 -17.53 -5.86
C LYS A 385 -33.69 -18.56 -6.99
N THR A 386 -32.51 -18.98 -7.42
CA THR A 386 -32.31 -19.94 -8.53
C THR A 386 -31.44 -21.08 -8.04
N ASP A 387 -31.59 -22.24 -8.71
CA ASP A 387 -30.75 -23.39 -8.41
C ASP A 387 -29.28 -23.07 -8.54
N MET A 388 -28.49 -23.38 -7.50
CA MET A 388 -27.05 -23.15 -7.47
C MET A 388 -26.32 -24.26 -8.26
N ALA A 389 -25.28 -23.85 -8.98
CA ALA A 389 -24.36 -24.80 -9.60
C ALA A 389 -23.58 -25.57 -8.50
N ARG A 390 -23.25 -26.83 -8.80
CA ARG A 390 -22.35 -27.63 -7.96
C ARG A 390 -21.05 -27.89 -8.72
N PRO A 391 -19.88 -27.67 -8.10
CA PRO A 391 -19.66 -27.08 -6.77
C PRO A 391 -20.12 -25.63 -6.70
N VAL A 392 -20.60 -25.22 -5.53
CA VAL A 392 -21.07 -23.85 -5.33
C VAL A 392 -19.90 -22.87 -5.43
N THR A 393 -20.09 -21.82 -6.21
CA THR A 393 -19.10 -20.72 -6.33
C THR A 393 -19.72 -19.40 -5.91
N VAL A 394 -19.04 -18.70 -5.02
CA VAL A 394 -19.38 -17.36 -4.52
C VAL A 394 -18.39 -16.35 -5.06
N ARG A 395 -18.88 -15.16 -5.38
CA ARG A 395 -18.08 -13.95 -5.63
C ARG A 395 -18.59 -12.83 -4.72
N TYR A 396 -17.66 -12.12 -4.10
CA TYR A 396 -17.94 -10.92 -3.32
C TYR A 396 -17.10 -9.75 -3.86
N CYS A 397 -17.74 -8.60 -4.12
CA CYS A 397 -17.10 -7.44 -4.75
C CYS A 397 -16.43 -7.76 -6.09
N TRP A 398 -17.05 -8.56 -6.93
CA TRP A 398 -16.43 -9.02 -8.16
C TRP A 398 -16.82 -8.16 -9.36
N SER A 399 -16.47 -6.87 -9.30
CA SER A 399 -16.60 -5.88 -10.37
C SER A 399 -15.69 -4.68 -10.07
N ASP A 400 -15.20 -4.03 -11.10
CA ASP A 400 -14.41 -2.79 -11.02
C ASP A 400 -15.18 -1.59 -10.44
N SER A 401 -16.50 -1.69 -10.36
CA SER A 401 -17.42 -0.70 -9.75
C SER A 401 -17.88 -1.07 -8.34
N SER A 402 -17.40 -2.16 -7.76
CA SER A 402 -17.91 -2.68 -6.48
C SER A 402 -17.56 -1.78 -5.29
N GLN A 403 -18.56 -1.26 -4.62
CA GLN A 403 -18.46 -0.47 -3.37
C GLN A 403 -19.31 -1.12 -2.29
N PRO A 404 -18.82 -2.18 -1.62
CA PRO A 404 -19.62 -2.97 -0.69
C PRO A 404 -19.88 -2.22 0.62
N ASN A 405 -20.97 -2.60 1.32
CA ASN A 405 -21.33 -2.03 2.61
C ASN A 405 -20.85 -2.85 3.82
N LEU A 406 -20.37 -4.08 3.65
CA LEU A 406 -19.96 -4.96 4.75
C LEU A 406 -18.67 -4.49 5.41
N CYS A 407 -18.67 -4.41 6.74
CA CYS A 407 -17.51 -4.04 7.55
C CYS A 407 -17.56 -4.73 8.93
N ASN A 408 -16.47 -4.70 9.67
CA ASN A 408 -16.45 -5.12 11.07
C ASN A 408 -16.92 -4.01 12.03
N GLY A 409 -16.91 -4.31 13.34
CA GLY A 409 -17.29 -3.37 14.41
C GLY A 409 -16.49 -2.08 14.39
N SER A 410 -15.21 -2.12 13.99
CA SER A 410 -14.32 -0.97 13.85
C SER A 410 -14.51 -0.17 12.55
N GLY A 411 -15.44 -0.60 11.69
CA GLY A 411 -15.76 0.08 10.43
C GLY A 411 -14.77 -0.19 9.29
N LEU A 412 -13.87 -1.15 9.44
CA LEU A 412 -12.95 -1.55 8.37
C LEU A 412 -13.69 -2.44 7.36
N PRO A 413 -13.57 -2.16 6.03
CA PRO A 413 -14.34 -2.84 5.00
C PRO A 413 -13.89 -4.29 4.79
N ALA A 414 -14.84 -5.13 4.37
CA ALA A 414 -14.55 -6.50 3.98
C ALA A 414 -13.75 -6.55 2.67
N ALA A 415 -12.76 -7.45 2.65
CA ALA A 415 -11.93 -7.68 1.47
C ALA A 415 -12.71 -8.43 0.36
N PRO A 416 -12.52 -8.08 -0.93
CA PRO A 416 -13.04 -8.85 -2.05
C PRO A 416 -12.54 -10.29 -2.04
N PHE A 417 -13.36 -11.22 -2.51
CA PHE A 417 -12.94 -12.62 -2.67
C PHE A 417 -13.78 -13.39 -3.68
N ARG A 418 -13.23 -14.51 -4.13
CA ARG A 418 -13.90 -15.58 -4.85
C ARG A 418 -13.62 -16.89 -4.13
N ALA A 419 -14.64 -17.72 -3.97
CA ALA A 419 -14.51 -19.01 -3.32
C ALA A 419 -15.35 -20.07 -4.05
N THR A 420 -14.83 -21.31 -4.10
CA THR A 420 -15.52 -22.46 -4.65
C THR A 420 -15.58 -23.56 -3.58
N GLU A 421 -16.74 -24.20 -3.48
CA GLU A 421 -16.98 -25.33 -2.58
C GLU A 421 -15.93 -26.43 -2.83
N LYS A 422 -15.29 -26.90 -1.76
CA LYS A 422 -14.42 -28.07 -1.83
C LYS A 422 -15.33 -29.32 -1.82
N ILE A 423 -15.30 -30.07 -2.90
CA ILE A 423 -15.92 -31.39 -2.95
C ILE A 423 -15.03 -32.32 -2.11
N LYS A 424 -15.65 -32.93 -1.09
CA LYS A 424 -14.97 -33.95 -0.26
C LYS A 424 -14.81 -35.26 -1.02
#